data_f9fb1f76c94c1422a03465a968166f9e
#
_entry.id   f9fb1f76c94c1422a03465a968166f9e
#
_cell.length_a   1.000
_cell.length_b   1.000
_cell.length_c   1.000
_cell.angle_alpha   90.00
_cell.angle_beta   90.00
_cell.angle_gamma   90.00
#
_symmetry.space_group_name_H-M   'P 1'
#
loop_
_entity.id
_entity.type
_entity.pdbx_description
1 polymer ?
#
loop_
_entity_poly.entity_id
_entity_poly.type
_entity_poly.pdbx_seq_one_letter_code
_entity_poly.pdbx_strand_id
1 'polypeptide(L)'
;MKKLLAILLLAGGSMFGAQVSFGIRIGEPPPPRVVRVRPRAPGPDYFWVDGYWYPVDGRYRWHDGYWTRPPYGGARWISPRYEGQQYYEGYWEGDRGRFNHDHRWDRDRYRDWRDHDRDDRDRDRDRDRR
;
A
#
# COMPACT_ATOMS: atom_id res chain seq x y z
N MET A 1 11.81 19.49 -65.52
CA MET A 1 12.26 19.72 -64.10
C MET A 1 11.16 19.27 -63.14
N LYS A 2 11.27 18.07 -62.65
CA LYS A 2 10.28 17.50 -61.72
C LYS A 2 10.76 17.72 -60.27
N LYS A 3 10.11 18.61 -59.58
CA LYS A 3 10.38 18.85 -58.13
C LYS A 3 9.64 17.81 -57.31
N LEU A 4 10.36 16.82 -56.77
CA LEU A 4 9.86 15.87 -55.79
C LEU A 4 9.83 16.55 -54.44
N LEU A 5 8.63 16.80 -53.95
CA LEU A 5 8.39 17.26 -52.58
C LEU A 5 8.35 16.02 -51.69
N ALA A 6 9.39 15.79 -50.89
CA ALA A 6 9.41 14.75 -49.89
C ALA A 6 8.66 15.28 -48.63
N ILE A 7 7.46 14.77 -48.38
CA ILE A 7 6.71 15.02 -47.18
C ILE A 7 7.26 14.08 -46.11
N LEU A 8 8.00 14.65 -45.13
CA LEU A 8 8.48 13.96 -43.93
C LEU A 8 7.35 13.91 -42.93
N LEU A 9 6.63 12.81 -42.85
CA LEU A 9 5.65 12.54 -41.80
C LEU A 9 6.42 12.23 -40.50
N LEU A 10 6.50 13.21 -39.61
CA LEU A 10 6.89 12.98 -38.22
C LEU A 10 5.74 12.24 -37.52
N ALA A 11 5.86 10.92 -37.42
CA ALA A 11 5.03 10.11 -36.55
C ALA A 11 5.44 10.41 -35.11
N GLY A 12 4.70 11.34 -34.44
CA GLY A 12 4.81 11.57 -33.01
C GLY A 12 4.31 10.34 -32.25
N GLY A 13 5.22 9.44 -31.95
CA GLY A 13 4.94 8.31 -31.05
C GLY A 13 4.69 8.85 -29.65
N SER A 14 3.43 8.87 -29.21
CA SER A 14 3.09 9.05 -27.80
C SER A 14 3.67 7.86 -27.05
N MET A 15 4.78 8.04 -26.36
CA MET A 15 5.26 7.10 -25.35
C MET A 15 4.26 7.12 -24.19
N PHE A 16 3.21 6.32 -24.29
CA PHE A 16 2.50 5.87 -23.11
C PHE A 16 3.49 5.06 -22.30
N GLY A 17 4.05 5.66 -21.26
CA GLY A 17 4.83 4.95 -20.28
C GLY A 17 3.96 3.85 -19.70
N ALA A 18 4.17 2.62 -20.13
CA ALA A 18 3.55 1.46 -19.53
C ALA A 18 3.97 1.45 -18.07
N GLN A 19 3.07 1.81 -17.16
CA GLN A 19 3.28 1.67 -15.73
C GLN A 19 3.30 0.17 -15.44
N VAL A 20 4.50 -0.38 -15.31
CA VAL A 20 4.69 -1.78 -14.98
C VAL A 20 4.23 -1.98 -13.54
N SER A 21 3.06 -2.54 -13.37
CA SER A 21 2.59 -3.03 -12.08
C SER A 21 3.22 -4.41 -11.84
N PHE A 22 4.15 -4.49 -10.90
CA PHE A 22 4.72 -5.77 -10.51
C PHE A 22 3.70 -6.52 -9.65
N GLY A 23 3.13 -7.60 -10.19
CA GLY A 23 2.31 -8.54 -9.44
C GLY A 23 3.19 -9.61 -8.78
N ILE A 24 2.88 -9.96 -7.54
CA ILE A 24 3.50 -11.07 -6.82
C ILE A 24 2.69 -12.33 -7.10
N ARG A 25 3.32 -13.36 -7.66
CA ARG A 25 2.63 -14.64 -7.88
C ARG A 25 2.46 -15.39 -6.56
N ILE A 26 1.22 -15.53 -6.15
CA ILE A 26 0.82 -16.20 -4.90
C ILE A 26 -0.60 -16.75 -5.06
N GLY A 27 -1.00 -17.71 -4.22
CA GLY A 27 -2.39 -18.20 -4.20
C GLY A 27 -3.41 -17.13 -3.82
N GLU A 28 -4.68 -17.45 -3.95
CA GLU A 28 -5.79 -16.56 -3.60
C GLU A 28 -5.75 -16.18 -2.12
N PRO A 29 -5.96 -14.89 -1.77
CA PRO A 29 -6.01 -14.46 -0.38
C PRO A 29 -7.26 -14.99 0.34
N PRO A 30 -7.19 -15.17 1.67
CA PRO A 30 -8.39 -15.46 2.45
C PRO A 30 -9.45 -14.36 2.30
N PRO A 31 -10.72 -14.64 2.62
CA PRO A 31 -11.75 -13.61 2.64
C PRO A 31 -11.37 -12.41 3.52
N PRO A 32 -11.72 -11.19 3.13
CA PRO A 32 -11.45 -10.00 3.94
C PRO A 32 -12.10 -10.09 5.33
N ARG A 33 -11.41 -9.60 6.34
CA ARG A 33 -11.98 -9.50 7.69
C ARG A 33 -12.95 -8.32 7.76
N VAL A 34 -14.12 -8.55 8.31
CA VAL A 34 -15.11 -7.51 8.50
C VAL A 34 -14.78 -6.67 9.72
N VAL A 35 -14.51 -5.38 9.53
CA VAL A 35 -14.35 -4.41 10.62
C VAL A 35 -15.72 -3.86 10.99
N ARG A 36 -16.24 -4.21 12.16
CA ARG A 36 -17.58 -3.78 12.61
C ARG A 36 -17.63 -2.33 13.08
N VAL A 37 -16.54 -1.83 13.62
CA VAL A 37 -16.46 -0.47 14.16
C VAL A 37 -15.19 0.20 13.64
N ARG A 38 -15.38 1.30 12.91
CA ARG A 38 -14.29 2.14 12.46
C ARG A 38 -13.96 3.16 13.56
N PRO A 39 -12.69 3.27 14.01
CA PRO A 39 -12.30 4.30 14.97
C PRO A 39 -12.62 5.70 14.45
N ARG A 40 -12.82 6.66 15.36
CA ARG A 40 -13.04 8.05 14.98
C ARG A 40 -11.83 8.61 14.21
N ALA A 41 -12.09 9.39 13.15
CA ALA A 41 -11.04 10.06 12.40
C ALA A 41 -10.22 11.01 13.31
N PRO A 42 -8.88 11.02 13.23
CA PRO A 42 -8.03 11.94 13.98
C PRO A 42 -8.21 13.41 13.56
N GLY A 43 -8.68 13.66 12.33
CA GLY A 43 -8.91 14.99 11.79
C GLY A 43 -9.56 14.95 10.40
N PRO A 44 -9.89 16.13 9.83
CA PRO A 44 -10.63 16.21 8.56
C PRO A 44 -9.82 15.75 7.35
N ASP A 45 -8.49 15.83 7.40
CA ASP A 45 -7.60 15.50 6.26
C ASP A 45 -7.20 14.02 6.25
N TYR A 46 -7.83 13.20 7.10
CA TYR A 46 -7.53 11.78 7.16
C TYR A 46 -8.49 10.97 6.28
N PHE A 47 -7.92 10.00 5.60
CA PHE A 47 -8.61 9.02 4.81
C PHE A 47 -8.52 7.64 5.50
N TRP A 48 -9.62 6.91 5.51
CA TRP A 48 -9.63 5.55 6.03
C TRP A 48 -9.23 4.56 4.94
N VAL A 49 -8.20 3.77 5.20
CA VAL A 49 -7.83 2.61 4.41
C VAL A 49 -8.41 1.39 5.10
N ASP A 50 -9.27 0.64 4.39
CA ASP A 50 -9.82 -0.61 4.90
C ASP A 50 -8.72 -1.66 5.04
N GLY A 51 -8.88 -2.59 6.00
CA GLY A 51 -7.95 -3.68 6.19
C GLY A 51 -7.87 -4.58 4.95
N TYR A 52 -6.71 -5.16 4.73
CA TYR A 52 -6.44 -6.01 3.57
C TYR A 52 -5.40 -7.08 3.88
N TRP A 53 -5.40 -8.13 3.05
CA TRP A 53 -4.35 -9.13 3.05
C TRP A 53 -3.19 -8.67 2.17
N TYR A 54 -1.97 -8.93 2.62
CA TYR A 54 -0.75 -8.69 1.83
C TYR A 54 0.25 -9.85 2.00
N PRO A 55 1.01 -10.21 0.95
CA PRO A 55 1.93 -11.32 1.00
C PRO A 55 3.24 -10.93 1.71
N VAL A 56 3.68 -11.80 2.62
CA VAL A 56 4.98 -11.74 3.28
C VAL A 56 5.55 -13.15 3.34
N ASP A 57 6.72 -13.37 2.79
CA ASP A 57 7.40 -14.67 2.80
C ASP A 57 6.51 -15.84 2.31
N GLY A 58 5.79 -15.62 1.20
CA GLY A 58 4.90 -16.61 0.59
C GLY A 58 3.62 -16.91 1.35
N ARG A 59 3.28 -16.10 2.35
CA ARG A 59 2.04 -16.23 3.14
C ARG A 59 1.32 -14.90 3.21
N TYR A 60 -0.02 -14.94 3.36
CA TYR A 60 -0.80 -13.73 3.60
C TYR A 60 -0.76 -13.33 5.07
N ARG A 61 -0.54 -12.04 5.30
CA ARG A 61 -0.75 -11.37 6.59
C ARG A 61 -1.88 -10.36 6.46
N TRP A 62 -2.65 -10.22 7.50
CA TRP A 62 -3.70 -9.21 7.58
C TRP A 62 -3.12 -7.88 8.06
N HIS A 63 -3.43 -6.81 7.35
CA HIS A 63 -3.24 -5.43 7.79
C HIS A 63 -4.58 -4.87 8.24
N ASP A 64 -4.67 -4.44 9.49
CA ASP A 64 -5.88 -3.80 9.99
C ASP A 64 -6.12 -2.45 9.30
N GLY A 65 -7.39 -2.05 9.17
CA GLY A 65 -7.73 -0.75 8.64
C GLY A 65 -7.17 0.38 9.51
N TYR A 66 -6.80 1.48 8.89
CA TYR A 66 -6.17 2.60 9.57
C TYR A 66 -6.49 3.95 8.92
N TRP A 67 -6.36 5.01 9.71
CA TRP A 67 -6.42 6.38 9.24
C TRP A 67 -5.05 6.85 8.76
N THR A 68 -5.00 7.46 7.58
CA THR A 68 -3.77 8.01 7.02
C THR A 68 -4.07 9.30 6.25
N ARG A 69 -3.04 10.09 6.01
CA ARG A 69 -3.15 11.26 5.12
C ARG A 69 -2.75 10.87 3.71
N PRO A 70 -3.51 11.26 2.69
CA PRO A 70 -3.06 11.14 1.30
C PRO A 70 -1.71 11.84 1.09
N PRO A 71 -0.85 11.34 0.20
CA PRO A 71 0.48 11.93 -0.05
C PRO A 71 0.41 13.36 -0.62
N TYR A 72 -0.72 13.72 -1.22
CA TYR A 72 -1.02 15.05 -1.72
C TYR A 72 -2.54 15.24 -1.85
N GLY A 73 -2.99 16.49 -1.96
CA GLY A 73 -4.41 16.80 -2.17
C GLY A 73 -4.93 16.22 -3.49
N GLY A 74 -6.09 15.56 -3.44
CA GLY A 74 -6.69 14.90 -4.60
C GLY A 74 -6.17 13.47 -4.89
N ALA A 75 -5.17 12.97 -4.15
CA ALA A 75 -4.76 11.57 -4.26
C ALA A 75 -5.87 10.63 -3.80
N ARG A 76 -6.13 9.58 -4.58
CA ARG A 76 -7.11 8.53 -4.29
C ARG A 76 -6.39 7.22 -3.97
N TRP A 77 -6.89 6.52 -2.98
CA TRP A 77 -6.42 5.18 -2.65
C TRP A 77 -6.99 4.14 -3.60
N ILE A 78 -6.10 3.34 -4.18
CA ILE A 78 -6.43 2.14 -4.95
C ILE A 78 -6.07 0.95 -4.08
N SER A 79 -7.09 0.19 -3.69
CA SER A 79 -6.92 -0.96 -2.81
C SER A 79 -6.10 -2.08 -3.47
N PRO A 80 -5.40 -2.88 -2.68
CA PRO A 80 -4.78 -4.10 -3.18
C PRO A 80 -5.81 -5.00 -3.86
N ARG A 81 -5.39 -5.72 -4.89
CA ARG A 81 -6.24 -6.64 -5.62
C ARG A 81 -5.50 -7.92 -6.00
N TYR A 82 -6.27 -8.96 -6.20
CA TYR A 82 -5.79 -10.24 -6.68
C TYR A 82 -6.47 -10.57 -8.01
N GLU A 83 -5.68 -10.73 -9.05
CA GLU A 83 -6.16 -11.02 -10.42
C GLU A 83 -5.16 -11.94 -11.13
N GLY A 84 -5.66 -12.94 -11.87
CA GLY A 84 -4.83 -13.81 -12.72
C GLY A 84 -3.69 -14.49 -11.96
N GLN A 85 -3.93 -14.98 -10.73
CA GLN A 85 -2.94 -15.62 -9.86
C GLN A 85 -1.80 -14.68 -9.41
N GLN A 86 -2.05 -13.37 -9.43
CA GLN A 86 -1.11 -12.36 -9.00
C GLN A 86 -1.75 -11.40 -8.01
N TYR A 87 -0.99 -11.04 -6.99
CA TYR A 87 -1.36 -10.01 -6.04
C TYR A 87 -0.71 -8.69 -6.45
N TYR A 88 -1.51 -7.62 -6.48
CA TYR A 88 -1.08 -6.26 -6.77
C TYR A 88 -1.24 -5.42 -5.52
N GLU A 89 -0.17 -4.74 -5.12
CA GLU A 89 -0.19 -3.85 -3.96
C GLU A 89 -1.09 -2.64 -4.16
N GLY A 90 -1.67 -2.14 -3.05
CA GLY A 90 -2.38 -0.88 -3.05
C GLY A 90 -1.44 0.31 -3.27
N TYR A 91 -1.98 1.40 -3.79
CA TYR A 91 -1.23 2.61 -4.06
C TYR A 91 -2.14 3.85 -4.07
N TRP A 92 -1.52 5.00 -4.00
CA TRP A 92 -2.18 6.28 -4.21
C TRP A 92 -1.97 6.75 -5.63
N GLU A 93 -3.01 7.33 -6.25
CA GLU A 93 -2.92 7.93 -7.58
C GLU A 93 -3.70 9.24 -7.68
N GLY A 94 -3.29 10.12 -8.60
CA GLY A 94 -3.95 11.38 -8.91
C GLY A 94 -3.11 12.21 -9.88
N ASP A 95 -3.33 13.50 -9.89
CA ASP A 95 -2.70 14.47 -10.81
C ASP A 95 -1.18 14.57 -10.67
N ARG A 96 -0.63 14.22 -9.48
CA ARG A 96 0.81 14.19 -9.23
C ARG A 96 1.45 12.82 -9.40
N GLY A 97 0.74 11.88 -10.05
CA GLY A 97 1.22 10.54 -10.34
C GLY A 97 0.87 9.52 -9.26
N ARG A 98 1.59 8.39 -9.32
CA ARG A 98 1.39 7.24 -8.46
C ARG A 98 2.42 7.20 -7.33
N PHE A 99 1.92 6.97 -6.11
CA PHE A 99 2.72 6.73 -4.92
C PHE A 99 2.43 5.33 -4.39
N ASN A 100 3.43 4.48 -4.38
CA ASN A 100 3.30 3.14 -3.84
C ASN A 100 3.16 3.18 -2.32
N HIS A 101 2.30 2.31 -1.80
CA HIS A 101 2.21 2.09 -0.38
C HIS A 101 3.41 1.26 0.08
N ASP A 102 4.17 1.79 1.04
CA ASP A 102 5.36 1.15 1.58
C ASP A 102 5.05 0.59 2.97
N HIS A 103 5.14 -0.74 3.11
CA HIS A 103 4.93 -1.43 4.39
C HIS A 103 6.11 -1.32 5.37
N ARG A 104 7.13 -0.50 5.09
CA ARG A 104 8.26 -0.28 6.04
C ARG A 104 7.77 0.25 7.37
N TRP A 105 6.79 1.14 7.36
CA TRP A 105 6.16 1.70 8.55
C TRP A 105 5.51 0.66 9.46
N ASP A 106 4.99 -0.41 8.87
CA ASP A 106 4.36 -1.49 9.62
C ASP A 106 5.40 -2.32 10.37
N ARG A 107 6.58 -2.51 9.78
CA ARG A 107 7.68 -3.23 10.42
C ARG A 107 8.25 -2.49 11.62
N ASP A 108 8.37 -1.19 11.54
CA ASP A 108 8.91 -0.36 12.61
C ASP A 108 7.91 -0.26 13.77
N ARG A 109 6.63 -0.09 13.48
CA ARG A 109 5.56 -0.09 14.48
C ARG A 109 5.41 -1.43 15.20
N TYR A 110 5.62 -2.55 14.48
CA TYR A 110 5.56 -3.90 15.06
C TYR A 110 6.79 -4.22 15.92
N ARG A 111 7.91 -3.59 15.66
CA ARG A 111 9.13 -3.69 16.47
C ARG A 111 8.98 -2.93 17.78
N ASP A 112 8.46 -1.73 17.73
CA ASP A 112 8.19 -0.86 18.87
C ASP A 112 7.19 -1.48 19.86
N TRP A 113 6.14 -2.13 19.36
CA TRP A 113 5.16 -2.87 20.17
C TRP A 113 5.77 -4.06 20.93
N ARG A 114 6.68 -4.79 20.29
CA ARG A 114 7.37 -5.93 20.93
C ARG A 114 8.34 -5.49 22.02
N ASP A 115 8.95 -4.35 21.88
CA ASP A 115 9.91 -3.82 22.85
C ASP A 115 9.16 -3.29 24.09
N HIS A 116 8.01 -2.66 23.94
CA HIS A 116 7.16 -2.27 25.06
C HIS A 116 6.62 -3.46 25.87
N ASP A 117 6.15 -4.51 25.22
CA ASP A 117 5.67 -5.73 25.88
C ASP A 117 6.80 -6.48 26.62
N ARG A 118 8.04 -6.31 26.23
CA ARG A 118 9.20 -6.92 26.89
C ARG A 118 9.58 -6.16 28.15
N ASP A 119 9.60 -4.85 28.09
CA ASP A 119 9.92 -3.97 29.23
C ASP A 119 8.90 -4.08 30.36
N ASP A 120 7.61 -4.26 30.04
CA ASP A 120 6.57 -4.44 31.06
C ASP A 120 6.66 -5.80 31.78
N ARG A 121 7.02 -6.87 31.08
CA ARG A 121 7.22 -8.19 31.68
C ARG A 121 8.44 -8.26 32.60
N ASP A 122 9.48 -7.50 32.31
CA ASP A 122 10.67 -7.47 33.15
C ASP A 122 10.45 -6.62 34.41
N ARG A 123 9.62 -5.59 34.36
CA ARG A 123 9.21 -4.79 35.54
C ARG A 123 8.34 -5.58 36.54
N ASP A 124 7.48 -6.46 36.05
CA ASP A 124 6.65 -7.30 36.90
C ASP A 124 7.47 -8.40 37.62
N ARG A 125 8.50 -8.94 36.96
CA ARG A 125 9.40 -9.92 37.58
C ARG A 125 10.24 -9.36 38.74
N ASP A 126 10.58 -8.07 38.68
CA ASP A 126 11.35 -7.43 39.75
C ASP A 126 10.49 -7.03 40.96
N ARG A 127 9.17 -6.92 40.78
CA ARG A 127 8.22 -6.69 41.92
C ARG A 127 8.00 -7.92 42.77
N ASP A 128 8.02 -9.10 42.18
CA ASP A 128 7.81 -10.36 42.89
C ASP A 128 9.05 -10.86 43.64
N ARG A 129 10.18 -10.19 43.55
CA ARG A 129 11.45 -10.53 44.23
C ARG A 129 11.76 -9.66 45.46
N ARG A 130 10.86 -8.78 45.85
CA ARG A 130 10.95 -7.95 47.09
C ARG A 130 9.83 -8.33 48.04
#